data_598ca008871168955645aa1ddf57c378
#
_entry.id   598ca008871168955645aa1ddf57c378
#
_cell.length_a   1.000
_cell.length_b   1.000
_cell.length_c   1.000
_cell.angle_alpha   90.00
_cell.angle_beta   90.00
_cell.angle_gamma   90.00
#
_symmetry.space_group_name_H-M   'P 1'
#
loop_
_entity.id
_entity.type
_entity.pdbx_description
1 polymer ?
#
loop_
_entity_poly.entity_id
_entity_poly.type
_entity_poly.pdbx_seq_one_letter_code
_entity_poly.pdbx_strand_id
1 'polypeptide(L)'
;MSTIDFERRRILQALGALGAVSLVAGARTAFAADPLAATTFPGAWEEATRKIMLPAFRQATGAAVSLTASQAVDTLTKLTAARANPPFDVVMMDEGPYLSGVALGLFEVIPAAKVPNLANLPPRFIDPRKMGAYVSGQVYGIAYNTERIKQKPASWNDLLKPAFKGRVGIVGLDSTLGIVWMVALAKMLGGDEDHMDPAFDFLRRLMPNVGAVAANPGALGTLFQQGQIDISCHYINNVESLKAKGVPLALARPDSGWGLVRSTMNIVKNTRMPDLAAAYINTALSVDVQQQMTAAPYFVAPTNTKVPFGAALAAIAHSASDLENFVQVDWEKLNPRRASYIDRFNRLVKA
;
A
#
# COMPACT_ATOMS: atom_id res chain seq x y z
N MET A 1 -51.06 -54.94 -44.16
CA MET A 1 -49.76 -54.46 -43.75
C MET A 1 -48.99 -54.15 -45.03
N SER A 2 -48.85 -52.90 -45.36
CA SER A 2 -48.41 -52.43 -46.67
C SER A 2 -46.86 -52.37 -46.76
N THR A 3 -46.38 -52.69 -47.94
CA THR A 3 -44.98 -52.69 -48.35
C THR A 3 -44.23 -51.34 -48.09
N ILE A 4 -44.92 -50.31 -47.69
CA ILE A 4 -44.39 -48.97 -47.42
C ILE A 4 -43.68 -48.87 -46.04
N ASP A 5 -44.01 -49.74 -45.07
CA ASP A 5 -43.42 -49.71 -43.73
C ASP A 5 -42.03 -50.38 -43.69
N PHE A 6 -41.69 -51.25 -44.67
CA PHE A 6 -40.39 -51.94 -44.72
C PHE A 6 -39.27 -51.07 -45.31
N GLU A 7 -39.63 -50.20 -46.26
CA GLU A 7 -38.67 -49.27 -46.91
C GLU A 7 -38.32 -48.11 -45.97
N ARG A 8 -39.25 -47.63 -45.18
CA ARG A 8 -38.97 -46.56 -44.21
C ARG A 8 -38.02 -46.96 -43.07
N ARG A 9 -38.08 -48.22 -42.64
CA ARG A 9 -37.17 -48.76 -41.64
C ARG A 9 -35.73 -48.96 -42.14
N ARG A 10 -35.54 -49.28 -43.42
CA ARG A 10 -34.21 -49.41 -44.02
C ARG A 10 -33.53 -48.08 -44.28
N ILE A 11 -34.29 -47.04 -44.62
CA ILE A 11 -33.74 -45.68 -44.79
C ILE A 11 -33.35 -45.06 -43.46
N LEU A 12 -34.07 -45.31 -42.39
CA LEU A 12 -33.71 -44.83 -41.04
C LEU A 12 -32.52 -45.58 -40.41
N GLN A 13 -32.24 -46.81 -40.85
CA GLN A 13 -31.05 -47.55 -40.38
C GLN A 13 -29.78 -47.21 -41.18
N ALA A 14 -29.91 -46.72 -42.43
CA ALA A 14 -28.76 -46.32 -43.25
C ALA A 14 -28.28 -44.90 -42.93
N LEU A 15 -29.10 -44.02 -42.33
CA LEU A 15 -28.72 -42.68 -41.85
C LEU A 15 -28.17 -42.65 -40.44
N GLY A 16 -28.30 -43.76 -39.70
CA GLY A 16 -27.75 -43.87 -38.33
C GLY A 16 -26.27 -44.31 -38.24
N ALA A 17 -25.66 -44.74 -39.35
CA ALA A 17 -24.29 -45.31 -39.34
C ALA A 17 -23.20 -44.36 -39.86
N LEU A 18 -23.54 -43.16 -40.30
CA LEU A 18 -22.58 -42.14 -40.81
C LEU A 18 -22.46 -40.86 -39.96
N GLY A 19 -23.11 -40.86 -38.79
CA GLY A 19 -23.11 -39.69 -37.89
C GLY A 19 -22.29 -39.84 -36.61
N ALA A 20 -21.50 -40.90 -36.44
CA ALA A 20 -20.79 -41.17 -35.19
C ALA A 20 -19.26 -41.16 -35.30
N VAL A 21 -18.73 -40.44 -36.30
CA VAL A 21 -17.27 -40.14 -36.32
C VAL A 21 -17.10 -38.63 -36.31
N SER A 22 -16.44 -38.20 -35.27
CA SER A 22 -15.92 -36.83 -35.04
C SER A 22 -16.87 -35.88 -34.36
N LEU A 23 -16.42 -35.56 -33.28
CA LEU A 23 -16.26 -34.33 -32.49
C LEU A 23 -16.22 -34.66 -31.01
N VAL A 24 -15.38 -35.65 -30.65
CA VAL A 24 -14.65 -35.50 -29.38
C VAL A 24 -13.47 -34.58 -29.69
N ALA A 25 -13.74 -33.42 -30.28
CA ALA A 25 -12.91 -32.26 -30.08
C ALA A 25 -13.02 -31.96 -28.59
N GLY A 26 -11.99 -32.37 -27.84
CA GLY A 26 -11.93 -32.15 -26.42
C GLY A 26 -12.30 -30.71 -26.09
N ALA A 27 -13.47 -30.50 -25.57
CA ALA A 27 -13.69 -29.40 -24.67
C ALA A 27 -12.70 -29.67 -23.51
N ARG A 28 -11.44 -29.26 -23.70
CA ARG A 28 -10.58 -28.92 -22.58
C ARG A 28 -11.41 -27.87 -21.86
N THR A 29 -12.15 -28.30 -20.85
CA THR A 29 -12.54 -27.40 -19.78
C THR A 29 -11.22 -26.79 -19.36
N ALA A 30 -10.95 -25.59 -19.86
CA ALA A 30 -9.90 -24.77 -19.32
C ALA A 30 -10.36 -24.60 -17.86
N PHE A 31 -9.83 -25.45 -16.99
CA PHE A 31 -9.86 -25.15 -15.56
C PHE A 31 -9.23 -23.77 -15.49
N ALA A 32 -10.05 -22.75 -15.18
CA ALA A 32 -9.51 -21.44 -14.93
C ALA A 32 -8.43 -21.64 -13.88
N ALA A 33 -7.19 -21.39 -14.23
CA ALA A 33 -6.10 -21.48 -13.27
C ALA A 33 -6.49 -20.66 -12.05
N ASP A 34 -6.19 -21.16 -10.86
CA ASP A 34 -6.49 -20.44 -9.62
C ASP A 34 -5.94 -19.02 -9.73
N PRO A 35 -6.71 -17.99 -9.29
CA PRO A 35 -6.24 -16.63 -9.34
C PRO A 35 -5.09 -16.41 -8.36
N LEU A 36 -4.09 -15.62 -8.73
CA LEU A 36 -3.03 -15.17 -7.82
C LEU A 36 -3.66 -14.43 -6.63
N ALA A 37 -3.40 -14.85 -5.41
CA ALA A 37 -3.91 -14.19 -4.21
C ALA A 37 -2.96 -13.06 -3.78
N ALA A 38 -3.41 -11.81 -3.89
CA ALA A 38 -2.59 -10.65 -3.56
C ALA A 38 -3.27 -9.71 -2.56
N THR A 39 -2.46 -8.96 -1.79
CA THR A 39 -2.97 -7.87 -0.95
C THR A 39 -2.58 -6.50 -1.47
N THR A 40 -3.36 -5.50 -1.09
CA THR A 40 -3.08 -4.08 -1.28
C THR A 40 -3.60 -3.29 -0.08
N PHE A 41 -3.19 -2.03 0.07
CA PHE A 41 -3.78 -1.16 1.08
C PHE A 41 -5.19 -0.73 0.68
N PRO A 42 -6.11 -0.52 1.66
CA PRO A 42 -7.45 -0.03 1.39
C PRO A 42 -7.50 1.38 0.79
N GLY A 43 -8.62 1.72 0.17
CA GLY A 43 -8.91 3.06 -0.34
C GLY A 43 -8.26 3.35 -1.69
N ALA A 44 -7.58 4.48 -1.84
CA ALA A 44 -7.00 4.92 -3.12
C ALA A 44 -6.00 3.91 -3.70
N TRP A 45 -5.25 3.19 -2.86
CA TRP A 45 -4.36 2.12 -3.28
C TRP A 45 -5.10 0.94 -3.91
N GLU A 46 -6.19 0.49 -3.28
CA GLU A 46 -7.02 -0.58 -3.83
C GLU A 46 -7.62 -0.18 -5.17
N GLU A 47 -8.15 1.04 -5.24
CA GLU A 47 -8.73 1.57 -6.47
C GLU A 47 -7.69 1.64 -7.60
N ALA A 48 -6.49 2.18 -7.33
CA ALA A 48 -5.40 2.25 -8.28
C ALA A 48 -4.95 0.85 -8.74
N THR A 49 -4.79 -0.07 -7.79
CA THR A 49 -4.42 -1.46 -8.08
C THR A 49 -5.44 -2.10 -9.03
N ARG A 50 -6.75 -2.00 -8.71
CA ARG A 50 -7.81 -2.59 -9.53
C ARG A 50 -7.91 -1.96 -10.92
N LYS A 51 -7.73 -0.64 -11.04
CA LYS A 51 -7.92 0.07 -12.32
C LYS A 51 -6.68 0.07 -13.22
N ILE A 52 -5.49 0.01 -12.65
CA ILE A 52 -4.22 0.15 -13.39
C ILE A 52 -3.43 -1.15 -13.38
N MET A 53 -3.09 -1.65 -12.20
CA MET A 53 -2.14 -2.76 -12.07
C MET A 53 -2.72 -4.09 -12.49
N LEU A 54 -3.95 -4.44 -12.08
CA LEU A 54 -4.56 -5.72 -12.45
C LEU A 54 -4.80 -5.88 -13.95
N PRO A 55 -5.29 -4.86 -14.71
CA PRO A 55 -5.36 -4.95 -16.16
C PRO A 55 -4.00 -5.15 -16.83
N ALA A 56 -2.97 -4.41 -16.39
CA ALA A 56 -1.61 -4.55 -16.91
C ALA A 56 -1.03 -5.95 -16.64
N PHE A 57 -1.23 -6.48 -15.42
CA PHE A 57 -0.81 -7.84 -15.07
C PHE A 57 -1.52 -8.90 -15.90
N ARG A 58 -2.84 -8.78 -16.05
CA ARG A 58 -3.62 -9.70 -16.89
C ARG A 58 -3.19 -9.65 -18.35
N GLN A 59 -2.90 -8.47 -18.87
CA GLN A 59 -2.38 -8.31 -20.23
C GLN A 59 -1.03 -9.02 -20.41
N ALA A 60 -0.14 -8.91 -19.42
CA ALA A 60 1.20 -9.49 -19.46
C ALA A 60 1.23 -11.01 -19.27
N THR A 61 0.30 -11.58 -18.50
CA THR A 61 0.37 -12.97 -18.03
C THR A 61 -0.84 -13.84 -18.41
N GLY A 62 -1.98 -13.23 -18.74
CA GLY A 62 -3.26 -13.90 -18.88
C GLY A 62 -3.93 -14.32 -17.56
N ALA A 63 -3.23 -14.19 -16.43
CA ALA A 63 -3.70 -14.66 -15.14
C ALA A 63 -4.66 -13.67 -14.46
N ALA A 64 -5.60 -14.22 -13.66
CA ALA A 64 -6.48 -13.44 -12.79
C ALA A 64 -5.83 -13.22 -11.43
N VAL A 65 -6.31 -12.20 -10.70
CA VAL A 65 -5.87 -11.88 -9.33
C VAL A 65 -7.07 -11.81 -8.42
N SER A 66 -7.00 -12.51 -7.28
CA SER A 66 -7.88 -12.31 -6.12
C SER A 66 -7.25 -11.27 -5.21
N LEU A 67 -7.74 -10.02 -5.28
CA LEU A 67 -7.18 -8.90 -4.53
C LEU A 67 -7.93 -8.67 -3.24
N THR A 68 -7.21 -8.67 -2.11
CA THR A 68 -7.71 -8.36 -0.76
C THR A 68 -7.14 -7.04 -0.27
N ALA A 69 -8.01 -6.10 0.09
CA ALA A 69 -7.60 -4.88 0.79
C ALA A 69 -7.34 -5.19 2.27
N SER A 70 -6.12 -4.92 2.76
CA SER A 70 -5.71 -5.22 4.14
C SER A 70 -4.59 -4.29 4.58
N GLN A 71 -4.59 -3.91 5.86
CA GLN A 71 -3.45 -3.20 6.45
C GLN A 71 -2.27 -4.16 6.62
N ALA A 72 -1.05 -3.62 6.57
CA ALA A 72 0.17 -4.42 6.65
C ALA A 72 0.25 -5.29 7.93
N VAL A 73 -0.18 -4.74 9.07
CA VAL A 73 -0.18 -5.45 10.36
C VAL A 73 -1.17 -6.62 10.35
N ASP A 74 -2.38 -6.41 9.80
CA ASP A 74 -3.40 -7.47 9.70
C ASP A 74 -2.93 -8.59 8.75
N THR A 75 -2.29 -8.20 7.64
CA THR A 75 -1.71 -9.15 6.69
C THR A 75 -0.59 -9.96 7.34
N LEU A 76 0.31 -9.33 8.10
CA LEU A 76 1.37 -9.99 8.86
C LEU A 76 0.80 -11.01 9.86
N THR A 77 -0.25 -10.64 10.58
CA THR A 77 -0.95 -11.52 11.54
C THR A 77 -1.52 -12.75 10.84
N LYS A 78 -2.21 -12.58 9.71
CA LYS A 78 -2.76 -13.69 8.90
C LYS A 78 -1.67 -14.63 8.38
N LEU A 79 -0.56 -14.09 7.87
CA LEU A 79 0.56 -14.89 7.39
C LEU A 79 1.23 -15.66 8.54
N THR A 80 1.38 -15.03 9.70
CA THR A 80 1.97 -15.67 10.88
C THR A 80 1.12 -16.85 11.37
N ALA A 81 -0.21 -16.69 11.36
CA ALA A 81 -1.13 -17.74 11.78
C ALA A 81 -1.21 -18.92 10.78
N ALA A 82 -0.99 -18.66 9.49
CA ALA A 82 -1.20 -19.64 8.42
C ALA A 82 0.07 -19.98 7.62
N ARG A 83 1.24 -20.06 8.28
CA ARG A 83 2.55 -20.22 7.62
C ARG A 83 2.66 -21.42 6.69
N ALA A 84 2.04 -22.56 7.04
CA ALA A 84 2.12 -23.80 6.28
C ALA A 84 1.26 -23.75 4.99
N ASN A 85 0.16 -22.98 5.03
CA ASN A 85 -0.74 -22.81 3.89
C ASN A 85 -1.17 -21.33 3.85
N PRO A 86 -0.32 -20.42 3.35
CA PRO A 86 -0.58 -18.99 3.39
C PRO A 86 -1.78 -18.62 2.52
N PRO A 87 -2.62 -17.66 2.97
CA PRO A 87 -3.80 -17.23 2.22
C PRO A 87 -3.48 -16.28 1.07
N PHE A 88 -2.21 -15.91 0.91
CA PHE A 88 -1.74 -14.96 -0.11
C PHE A 88 -0.46 -15.48 -0.76
N ASP A 89 -0.28 -15.13 -2.04
CA ASP A 89 0.94 -15.38 -2.82
C ASP A 89 1.88 -14.16 -2.83
N VAL A 90 1.28 -12.96 -2.92
CA VAL A 90 2.00 -11.68 -2.88
C VAL A 90 1.32 -10.75 -1.89
N VAL A 91 2.12 -10.10 -1.06
CA VAL A 91 1.59 -9.13 -0.09
C VAL A 91 2.27 -7.78 -0.22
N MET A 92 1.46 -6.72 -0.08
CA MET A 92 1.94 -5.36 0.05
C MET A 92 2.12 -5.02 1.53
N MET A 93 3.29 -4.51 1.89
CA MET A 93 3.68 -4.19 3.27
C MET A 93 4.33 -2.82 3.34
N ASP A 94 4.11 -2.09 4.43
CA ASP A 94 5.02 -1.03 4.84
C ASP A 94 6.30 -1.65 5.42
N GLU A 95 7.39 -0.89 5.39
CA GLU A 95 8.72 -1.39 5.73
C GLU A 95 8.82 -2.01 7.13
N GLY A 96 8.16 -1.44 8.15
CA GLY A 96 8.17 -1.99 9.50
C GLY A 96 7.59 -3.41 9.58
N PRO A 97 6.33 -3.62 9.18
CA PRO A 97 5.73 -4.95 9.08
C PRO A 97 6.50 -5.90 8.15
N TYR A 98 7.06 -5.39 7.03
CA TYR A 98 7.92 -6.16 6.15
C TYR A 98 9.12 -6.75 6.91
N LEU A 99 9.88 -5.92 7.62
CA LEU A 99 11.06 -6.38 8.38
C LEU A 99 10.68 -7.36 9.50
N SER A 100 9.53 -7.17 10.13
CA SER A 100 8.98 -8.17 11.07
C SER A 100 8.68 -9.49 10.38
N GLY A 101 8.10 -9.47 9.18
CA GLY A 101 7.84 -10.66 8.38
C GLY A 101 9.11 -11.39 7.93
N VAL A 102 10.17 -10.63 7.60
CA VAL A 102 11.50 -11.20 7.31
C VAL A 102 12.06 -11.95 8.54
N ALA A 103 12.04 -11.30 9.70
CA ALA A 103 12.50 -11.92 10.95
C ALA A 103 11.72 -13.20 11.31
N LEU A 104 10.45 -13.25 10.93
CA LEU A 104 9.59 -14.41 11.09
C LEU A 104 9.75 -15.45 9.98
N GLY A 105 10.55 -15.21 8.94
CA GLY A 105 10.76 -16.14 7.83
C GLY A 105 9.53 -16.35 6.93
N LEU A 106 8.74 -15.29 6.68
CA LEU A 106 7.47 -15.36 5.95
C LEU A 106 7.60 -15.08 4.45
N PHE A 107 8.78 -14.69 3.96
CA PHE A 107 8.97 -14.29 2.57
C PHE A 107 10.05 -15.11 1.87
N GLU A 108 9.90 -15.22 0.54
CA GLU A 108 10.90 -15.81 -0.34
C GLU A 108 11.82 -14.72 -0.92
N VAL A 109 12.99 -15.14 -1.36
CA VAL A 109 13.90 -14.28 -2.13
C VAL A 109 13.26 -14.01 -3.50
N ILE A 110 13.19 -12.75 -3.89
CA ILE A 110 12.67 -12.34 -5.20
C ILE A 110 13.71 -12.68 -6.27
N PRO A 111 13.38 -13.52 -7.26
CA PRO A 111 14.31 -13.88 -8.32
C PRO A 111 14.53 -12.70 -9.28
N ALA A 112 15.66 -12.02 -9.17
CA ALA A 112 15.96 -10.80 -9.96
C ALA A 112 15.84 -11.03 -11.48
N ALA A 113 16.16 -12.22 -11.97
CA ALA A 113 16.00 -12.57 -13.39
C ALA A 113 14.54 -12.54 -13.86
N LYS A 114 13.56 -12.74 -12.95
CA LYS A 114 12.12 -12.68 -13.24
C LYS A 114 11.50 -11.32 -12.93
N VAL A 115 12.27 -10.42 -12.28
CA VAL A 115 11.82 -9.07 -11.90
C VAL A 115 12.86 -8.04 -12.39
N PRO A 116 13.06 -7.90 -13.71
CA PRO A 116 14.09 -7.02 -14.27
C PRO A 116 13.92 -5.55 -13.88
N ASN A 117 12.70 -5.08 -13.56
CA ASN A 117 12.46 -3.71 -13.12
C ASN A 117 13.10 -3.37 -11.75
N LEU A 118 13.56 -4.35 -10.97
CA LEU A 118 14.36 -4.09 -9.77
C LEU A 118 15.65 -3.30 -10.07
N ALA A 119 16.23 -3.47 -11.25
CA ALA A 119 17.43 -2.74 -11.68
C ALA A 119 17.19 -1.23 -11.87
N ASN A 120 15.92 -0.79 -11.90
CA ASN A 120 15.55 0.62 -12.06
C ASN A 120 15.26 1.31 -10.72
N LEU A 121 15.51 0.65 -9.58
CA LEU A 121 15.31 1.25 -8.25
C LEU A 121 16.56 2.02 -7.82
N PRO A 122 16.42 3.17 -7.12
CA PRO A 122 17.56 3.86 -6.51
C PRO A 122 18.17 3.00 -5.38
N PRO A 123 19.46 3.21 -5.01
CA PRO A 123 20.17 2.36 -4.05
C PRO A 123 19.43 2.09 -2.74
N ARG A 124 18.83 3.10 -2.12
CA ARG A 124 18.08 2.94 -0.86
C ARG A 124 16.72 2.27 -1.00
N PHE A 125 16.26 2.02 -2.23
CA PHE A 125 15.07 1.25 -2.54
C PHE A 125 15.40 -0.18 -3.00
N ILE A 126 16.67 -0.58 -2.94
CA ILE A 126 17.11 -1.96 -3.15
C ILE A 126 17.20 -2.64 -1.79
N ASP A 127 16.36 -3.65 -1.58
CA ASP A 127 16.42 -4.45 -0.36
C ASP A 127 17.68 -5.34 -0.35
N PRO A 128 18.58 -5.19 0.63
CA PRO A 128 19.79 -6.03 0.69
C PRO A 128 19.47 -7.51 0.95
N ARG A 129 18.31 -7.82 1.52
CA ARG A 129 17.82 -9.18 1.78
C ARG A 129 17.19 -9.82 0.56
N LYS A 130 16.88 -9.00 -0.48
CA LYS A 130 16.22 -9.42 -1.74
C LYS A 130 14.86 -10.08 -1.53
N MET A 131 14.18 -9.81 -0.41
CA MET A 131 12.86 -10.35 -0.08
C MET A 131 11.74 -9.32 -0.26
N GLY A 132 12.08 -8.05 -0.40
CA GLY A 132 11.17 -6.94 -0.64
C GLY A 132 11.51 -6.17 -1.91
N ALA A 133 10.50 -5.90 -2.73
CA ALA A 133 10.58 -4.95 -3.83
C ALA A 133 9.89 -3.66 -3.39
N TYR A 134 10.63 -2.59 -3.19
CA TYR A 134 10.05 -1.30 -2.84
C TYR A 134 9.31 -0.70 -4.02
N VAL A 135 7.99 -0.72 -3.98
CA VAL A 135 7.10 -0.31 -5.07
C VAL A 135 6.62 1.13 -4.95
N SER A 136 6.76 1.75 -3.79
CA SER A 136 6.42 3.17 -3.60
C SER A 136 7.14 3.81 -2.41
N GLY A 137 7.25 5.15 -2.47
CA GLY A 137 7.56 6.02 -1.34
C GLY A 137 6.32 6.82 -0.93
N GLN A 138 5.96 6.82 0.33
CA GLN A 138 4.87 7.63 0.87
C GLN A 138 5.45 8.80 1.67
N VAL A 139 5.43 9.98 1.09
CA VAL A 139 5.93 11.19 1.74
C VAL A 139 4.87 11.77 2.67
N TYR A 140 5.27 12.14 3.88
CA TYR A 140 4.37 12.79 4.84
C TYR A 140 4.91 14.12 5.35
N GLY A 141 3.98 14.97 5.74
CA GLY A 141 4.23 16.31 6.29
C GLY A 141 3.01 16.81 7.04
N ILE A 142 2.92 18.12 7.23
CA ILE A 142 1.81 18.77 7.92
C ILE A 142 0.70 19.09 6.93
N ALA A 143 -0.40 18.32 6.96
CA ALA A 143 -1.61 18.62 6.22
C ALA A 143 -2.41 19.68 6.97
N TYR A 144 -2.92 20.69 6.27
CA TYR A 144 -3.71 21.75 6.89
C TYR A 144 -4.79 22.31 5.95
N ASN A 145 -5.89 22.75 6.54
CA ASN A 145 -7.01 23.40 5.83
C ASN A 145 -6.63 24.84 5.47
N THR A 146 -6.56 25.18 4.19
CA THR A 146 -6.11 26.48 3.68
C THR A 146 -7.13 27.62 3.85
N GLU A 147 -8.40 27.27 4.02
CA GLU A 147 -9.45 28.25 4.31
C GLU A 147 -9.45 28.69 5.76
N ARG A 148 -9.11 27.79 6.69
CA ARG A 148 -9.10 28.06 8.13
C ARG A 148 -7.73 28.48 8.66
N ILE A 149 -6.65 27.95 8.08
CA ILE A 149 -5.28 28.24 8.48
C ILE A 149 -4.58 29.05 7.41
N LYS A 150 -4.53 30.38 7.62
CA LYS A 150 -3.96 31.34 6.64
C LYS A 150 -2.44 31.40 6.67
N GLN A 151 -1.83 31.15 7.83
CA GLN A 151 -0.37 31.05 7.94
C GLN A 151 0.06 29.60 7.77
N LYS A 152 0.80 29.33 6.70
CA LYS A 152 1.36 27.99 6.43
C LYS A 152 2.16 27.49 7.64
N PRO A 153 1.85 26.29 8.18
CA PRO A 153 2.64 25.71 9.25
C PRO A 153 4.07 25.41 8.79
N ALA A 154 5.03 25.55 9.68
CA ALA A 154 6.45 25.29 9.41
C ALA A 154 7.05 24.22 10.34
N SER A 155 6.43 23.97 11.48
CA SER A 155 6.96 23.05 12.50
C SER A 155 5.85 22.17 13.08
N TRP A 156 6.20 20.97 13.53
CA TRP A 156 5.27 20.16 14.34
C TRP A 156 4.85 20.89 15.63
N ASN A 157 5.67 21.81 16.15
CA ASN A 157 5.31 22.66 17.29
C ASN A 157 4.10 23.55 16.99
N ASP A 158 3.82 23.84 15.74
CA ASP A 158 2.65 24.65 15.38
C ASP A 158 1.33 23.99 15.79
N LEU A 159 1.28 22.66 15.86
CA LEU A 159 0.11 21.90 16.32
C LEU A 159 -0.27 22.21 17.77
N LEU A 160 0.69 22.71 18.57
CA LEU A 160 0.46 23.10 19.99
C LEU A 160 -0.17 24.49 20.14
N LYS A 161 -0.35 25.27 19.06
CA LYS A 161 -0.94 26.59 19.14
C LYS A 161 -2.37 26.52 19.67
N PRO A 162 -2.76 27.41 20.61
CA PRO A 162 -4.12 27.42 21.18
C PRO A 162 -5.24 27.58 20.12
N ALA A 163 -4.91 28.21 18.98
CA ALA A 163 -5.84 28.37 17.86
C ALA A 163 -6.34 27.02 17.28
N PHE A 164 -5.64 25.91 17.54
CA PHE A 164 -6.03 24.58 17.08
C PHE A 164 -6.72 23.72 18.13
N LYS A 165 -7.21 24.32 19.22
CA LYS A 165 -7.92 23.58 20.28
C LYS A 165 -9.06 22.76 19.71
N GLY A 166 -9.01 21.43 19.90
CA GLY A 166 -9.99 20.48 19.37
C GLY A 166 -10.01 20.36 17.85
N ARG A 167 -8.95 20.82 17.14
CA ARG A 167 -8.90 20.84 15.66
C ARG A 167 -7.74 20.02 15.07
N VAL A 168 -6.89 19.44 15.90
CA VAL A 168 -5.79 18.56 15.46
C VAL A 168 -6.31 17.14 15.32
N GLY A 169 -6.05 16.51 14.16
CA GLY A 169 -6.23 15.08 13.98
C GLY A 169 -4.94 14.34 14.25
N ILE A 170 -5.01 13.20 14.90
CA ILE A 170 -3.88 12.27 15.04
C ILE A 170 -4.29 10.86 14.61
N VAL A 171 -3.31 10.01 14.35
CA VAL A 171 -3.53 8.60 13.96
C VAL A 171 -2.97 7.68 15.03
N GLY A 172 -3.71 6.61 15.36
CA GLY A 172 -3.27 5.58 16.30
C GLY A 172 -1.95 4.93 15.87
N LEU A 173 -1.14 4.47 16.83
CA LEU A 173 0.20 3.91 16.55
C LEU A 173 0.16 2.49 15.94
N ASP A 174 -1.01 1.86 15.88
CA ASP A 174 -1.23 0.65 15.10
C ASP A 174 -1.03 0.92 13.59
N SER A 175 -1.35 2.14 13.15
CA SER A 175 -1.06 2.61 11.80
C SER A 175 0.40 3.04 11.66
N THR A 176 0.99 2.73 10.49
CA THR A 176 2.35 3.18 10.15
C THR A 176 2.48 4.70 10.21
N LEU A 177 1.48 5.47 9.73
CA LEU A 177 1.52 6.94 9.78
C LEU A 177 1.65 7.47 11.22
N GLY A 178 0.91 6.89 12.16
CA GLY A 178 0.96 7.31 13.56
C GLY A 178 2.33 7.08 14.18
N ILE A 179 2.89 5.87 14.00
CA ILE A 179 4.18 5.54 14.63
C ILE A 179 5.35 6.30 14.00
N VAL A 180 5.38 6.49 12.67
CA VAL A 180 6.46 7.26 12.03
C VAL A 180 6.42 8.74 12.37
N TRP A 181 5.21 9.31 12.56
CA TRP A 181 5.06 10.67 13.06
C TRP A 181 5.60 10.82 14.48
N MET A 182 5.32 9.87 15.37
CA MET A 182 5.88 9.88 16.72
C MET A 182 7.41 9.79 16.70
N VAL A 183 8.00 8.98 15.81
CA VAL A 183 9.46 8.93 15.64
C VAL A 183 9.99 10.27 15.11
N ALA A 184 9.30 10.91 14.17
CA ALA A 184 9.69 12.23 13.68
C ALA A 184 9.66 13.29 14.80
N LEU A 185 8.66 13.24 15.69
CA LEU A 185 8.60 14.09 16.88
C LEU A 185 9.76 13.80 17.86
N ALA A 186 10.04 12.51 18.11
CA ALA A 186 11.16 12.14 18.98
C ALA A 186 12.47 12.71 18.44
N LYS A 187 12.79 12.48 17.16
CA LYS A 187 13.99 12.99 16.51
C LYS A 187 14.08 14.52 16.52
N MET A 188 12.98 15.22 16.27
CA MET A 188 12.91 16.69 16.37
C MET A 188 13.24 17.20 17.78
N LEU A 189 12.92 16.43 18.81
CA LEU A 189 13.05 16.79 20.22
C LEU A 189 14.28 16.15 20.90
N GLY A 190 15.22 15.59 20.12
CA GLY A 190 16.47 15.03 20.62
C GLY A 190 16.38 13.57 21.09
N GLY A 191 15.27 12.89 20.82
CA GLY A 191 15.12 11.45 20.98
C GLY A 191 15.36 10.66 19.68
N ASP A 192 15.01 9.40 19.68
CA ASP A 192 15.10 8.48 18.54
C ASP A 192 14.09 7.33 18.69
N GLU A 193 14.24 6.27 17.92
CA GLU A 193 13.38 5.08 17.94
C GLU A 193 13.44 4.32 19.27
N ASP A 194 14.55 4.42 20.01
CA ASP A 194 14.75 3.80 21.32
C ASP A 194 14.29 4.71 22.47
N HIS A 195 14.28 6.02 22.23
CA HIS A 195 14.02 7.07 23.23
C HIS A 195 12.87 7.98 22.81
N MET A 196 11.64 7.46 22.90
CA MET A 196 10.41 8.13 22.46
C MET A 196 9.78 9.04 23.54
N ASP A 197 10.38 9.18 24.74
CA ASP A 197 9.84 10.01 25.81
C ASP A 197 9.56 11.45 25.39
N PRO A 198 10.46 12.15 24.66
CA PRO A 198 10.17 13.51 24.21
C PRO A 198 8.93 13.62 23.30
N ALA A 199 8.68 12.61 22.46
CA ALA A 199 7.48 12.56 21.62
C ALA A 199 6.21 12.34 22.44
N PHE A 200 6.25 11.48 23.45
CA PHE A 200 5.11 11.28 24.35
C PHE A 200 4.84 12.51 25.23
N ASP A 201 5.87 13.25 25.64
CA ASP A 201 5.71 14.53 26.35
C ASP A 201 5.07 15.59 25.44
N PHE A 202 5.51 15.65 24.19
CA PHE A 202 4.85 16.48 23.19
C PHE A 202 3.37 16.08 23.03
N LEU A 203 3.07 14.80 22.89
CA LEU A 203 1.71 14.30 22.70
C LEU A 203 0.82 14.66 23.91
N ARG A 204 1.31 14.54 25.15
CA ARG A 204 0.57 14.99 26.35
C ARG A 204 0.20 16.47 26.28
N ARG A 205 1.13 17.31 25.85
CA ARG A 205 0.88 18.76 25.65
C ARG A 205 -0.09 19.03 24.51
N LEU A 206 -0.12 18.16 23.50
CA LEU A 206 -0.99 18.28 22.34
C LEU A 206 -2.44 17.87 22.61
N MET A 207 -2.69 17.01 23.58
CA MET A 207 -4.04 16.45 23.85
C MET A 207 -5.17 17.48 23.93
N PRO A 208 -5.00 18.69 24.54
CA PRO A 208 -6.04 19.70 24.51
C PRO A 208 -6.43 20.19 23.11
N ASN A 209 -5.53 20.05 22.12
CA ASN A 209 -5.76 20.43 20.73
C ASN A 209 -6.30 19.27 19.88
N VAL A 210 -6.21 18.04 20.37
CA VAL A 210 -6.68 16.86 19.62
C VAL A 210 -8.20 16.85 19.58
N GLY A 211 -8.76 16.93 18.37
CA GLY A 211 -10.19 16.81 18.12
C GLY A 211 -10.62 15.39 17.79
N ALA A 212 -9.71 14.60 17.22
CA ALA A 212 -10.02 13.22 16.84
C ALA A 212 -8.76 12.34 16.75
N VAL A 213 -8.93 11.06 17.07
CA VAL A 213 -7.94 10.00 16.84
C VAL A 213 -8.48 9.06 15.77
N ALA A 214 -7.84 9.03 14.62
CA ALA A 214 -8.21 8.17 13.50
C ALA A 214 -7.50 6.80 13.59
N ALA A 215 -8.15 5.75 13.13
CA ALA A 215 -7.55 4.41 13.08
C ALA A 215 -6.49 4.29 11.97
N ASN A 216 -6.63 5.05 10.88
CA ASN A 216 -5.75 4.96 9.70
C ASN A 216 -5.82 6.26 8.87
N PRO A 217 -4.93 6.42 7.85
CA PRO A 217 -4.92 7.61 7.00
C PRO A 217 -6.23 7.88 6.24
N GLY A 218 -6.96 6.84 5.84
CA GLY A 218 -8.26 7.00 5.17
C GLY A 218 -9.31 7.61 6.09
N ALA A 219 -9.42 7.10 7.32
CA ALA A 219 -10.31 7.67 8.35
C ALA A 219 -9.93 9.12 8.69
N LEU A 220 -8.61 9.41 8.76
CA LEU A 220 -8.13 10.78 8.97
C LEU A 220 -8.58 11.73 7.83
N GLY A 221 -8.51 11.26 6.59
CA GLY A 221 -9.00 11.99 5.42
C GLY A 221 -10.50 12.31 5.50
N THR A 222 -11.30 11.37 6.01
CA THR A 222 -12.74 11.59 6.25
C THR A 222 -12.99 12.70 7.27
N LEU A 223 -12.18 12.77 8.34
CA LEU A 223 -12.28 13.84 9.34
C LEU A 223 -12.01 15.23 8.74
N PHE A 224 -11.05 15.33 7.81
CA PHE A 224 -10.83 16.57 7.05
C PHE A 224 -12.03 16.94 6.15
N GLN A 225 -12.58 15.96 5.41
CA GLN A 225 -13.74 16.17 4.56
C GLN A 225 -14.96 16.65 5.34
N GLN A 226 -15.16 16.12 6.54
CA GLN A 226 -16.25 16.50 7.44
C GLN A 226 -15.97 17.81 8.19
N GLY A 227 -14.80 18.41 8.03
CA GLY A 227 -14.40 19.62 8.74
C GLY A 227 -14.26 19.44 10.26
N GLN A 228 -14.05 18.23 10.74
CA GLN A 228 -13.86 17.93 12.15
C GLN A 228 -12.45 18.30 12.64
N ILE A 229 -11.47 18.22 11.75
CA ILE A 229 -10.09 18.62 12.01
C ILE A 229 -9.60 19.61 10.94
N ASP A 230 -8.60 20.41 11.29
CA ASP A 230 -8.01 21.41 10.41
C ASP A 230 -6.52 21.20 10.13
N ILE A 231 -5.84 20.41 10.95
CA ILE A 231 -4.39 20.18 10.84
C ILE A 231 -4.02 18.79 11.36
N SER A 232 -3.09 18.12 10.69
CA SER A 232 -2.62 16.77 11.06
C SER A 232 -1.31 16.42 10.37
N CYS A 233 -0.65 15.34 10.80
CA CYS A 233 0.31 14.62 9.97
C CYS A 233 -0.43 13.81 8.91
N HIS A 234 -0.05 13.92 7.63
CA HIS A 234 -0.67 13.13 6.57
C HIS A 234 0.26 12.86 5.39
N TYR A 235 -0.05 11.84 4.62
CA TYR A 235 0.64 11.53 3.36
C TYR A 235 0.21 12.47 2.23
N ILE A 236 1.14 12.81 1.33
CA ILE A 236 0.87 13.68 0.19
C ILE A 236 -0.20 13.12 -0.75
N ASN A 237 -0.14 11.82 -1.07
CA ASN A 237 -1.12 11.19 -1.95
C ASN A 237 -2.55 11.32 -1.43
N ASN A 238 -2.75 11.20 -0.12
CA ASN A 238 -4.06 11.41 0.50
C ASN A 238 -4.48 12.88 0.45
N VAL A 239 -3.58 13.81 0.74
CA VAL A 239 -3.87 15.25 0.67
C VAL A 239 -4.23 15.67 -0.76
N GLU A 240 -3.46 15.26 -1.75
CA GLU A 240 -3.73 15.59 -3.15
C GLU A 240 -5.02 14.92 -3.67
N SER A 241 -5.30 13.69 -3.25
CA SER A 241 -6.58 13.03 -3.56
C SER A 241 -7.79 13.75 -2.95
N LEU A 242 -7.65 14.29 -1.73
CA LEU A 242 -8.69 15.09 -1.08
C LEU A 242 -8.87 16.46 -1.78
N LYS A 243 -7.77 17.10 -2.18
CA LYS A 243 -7.81 18.35 -2.98
C LYS A 243 -8.53 18.14 -4.30
N ALA A 244 -8.28 17.02 -4.99
CA ALA A 244 -8.95 16.68 -6.24
C ALA A 244 -10.48 16.50 -6.05
N LYS A 245 -10.91 16.21 -4.82
CA LYS A 245 -12.34 16.14 -4.41
C LYS A 245 -12.90 17.46 -3.87
N GLY A 246 -12.13 18.56 -3.96
CA GLY A 246 -12.54 19.90 -3.54
C GLY A 246 -12.33 20.21 -2.06
N VAL A 247 -11.63 19.37 -1.30
CA VAL A 247 -11.29 19.67 0.10
C VAL A 247 -10.15 20.70 0.11
N PRO A 248 -10.28 21.86 0.81
CA PRO A 248 -9.27 22.93 0.78
C PRO A 248 -8.05 22.60 1.65
N LEU A 249 -7.25 21.67 1.21
CA LEU A 249 -6.05 21.20 1.91
C LEU A 249 -4.76 21.61 1.20
N ALA A 250 -3.69 21.75 1.98
CA ALA A 250 -2.32 21.78 1.51
C ALA A 250 -1.43 20.95 2.42
N LEU A 251 -0.25 20.57 1.90
CA LEU A 251 0.79 19.93 2.67
C LEU A 251 1.95 20.89 2.87
N ALA A 252 2.40 21.05 4.11
CA ALA A 252 3.55 21.85 4.48
C ALA A 252 4.72 20.96 4.88
N ARG A 253 5.93 21.37 4.50
CA ARG A 253 7.18 20.75 4.94
C ARG A 253 7.49 21.19 6.36
N PRO A 254 7.64 20.25 7.31
CA PRO A 254 8.17 20.58 8.64
C PRO A 254 9.64 21.02 8.56
N ASP A 255 10.09 21.86 9.49
CA ASP A 255 11.52 22.28 9.62
C ASP A 255 12.43 21.06 9.76
N SER A 256 11.96 20.01 10.46
CA SER A 256 12.65 18.73 10.61
C SER A 256 12.77 17.92 9.31
N GLY A 257 12.20 18.40 8.21
CA GLY A 257 12.22 17.73 6.89
C GLY A 257 10.95 16.94 6.58
N TRP A 258 10.84 16.53 5.31
CA TRP A 258 9.83 15.57 4.88
C TRP A 258 10.11 14.21 5.47
N GLY A 259 9.07 13.49 5.87
CA GLY A 259 9.20 12.09 6.24
C GLY A 259 8.87 11.16 5.08
N LEU A 260 9.43 9.95 5.12
CA LEU A 260 9.25 8.92 4.12
C LEU A 260 8.89 7.58 4.76
N VAL A 261 7.84 6.96 4.25
CA VAL A 261 7.53 5.54 4.46
C VAL A 261 7.71 4.82 3.14
N ARG A 262 8.46 3.73 3.14
CA ARG A 262 8.63 2.88 1.97
C ARG A 262 7.68 1.69 2.06
N SER A 263 7.08 1.33 0.93
CA SER A 263 6.19 0.16 0.85
C SER A 263 6.76 -0.87 -0.10
N THR A 264 6.72 -2.13 0.32
CA THR A 264 7.24 -3.27 -0.43
C THR A 264 6.12 -4.15 -0.96
N MET A 265 6.40 -4.89 -2.03
CA MET A 265 5.72 -6.14 -2.36
C MET A 265 6.65 -7.31 -2.11
N ASN A 266 6.08 -8.41 -1.60
CA ASN A 266 6.85 -9.55 -1.11
C ASN A 266 6.22 -10.84 -1.61
N ILE A 267 7.03 -11.77 -2.09
CA ILE A 267 6.61 -13.14 -2.40
C ILE A 267 6.45 -13.90 -1.08
N VAL A 268 5.28 -14.42 -0.83
CA VAL A 268 5.00 -15.16 0.41
C VAL A 268 5.68 -16.52 0.35
N LYS A 269 6.30 -16.92 1.44
CA LYS A 269 6.92 -18.25 1.58
C LYS A 269 5.87 -19.35 1.42
N ASN A 270 6.23 -20.43 0.74
CA ASN A 270 5.34 -21.55 0.41
C ASN A 270 4.19 -21.20 -0.55
N THR A 271 4.27 -20.08 -1.29
CA THR A 271 3.33 -19.82 -2.39
C THR A 271 3.39 -20.95 -3.42
N ARG A 272 2.23 -21.28 -4.01
CA ARG A 272 2.13 -22.24 -5.12
C ARG A 272 2.37 -21.58 -6.49
N MET A 273 2.47 -20.24 -6.52
CA MET A 273 2.55 -19.43 -7.75
C MET A 273 3.76 -18.50 -7.78
N PRO A 274 5.01 -18.98 -7.49
CA PRO A 274 6.17 -18.09 -7.33
C PRO A 274 6.47 -17.29 -8.61
N ASP A 275 6.22 -17.86 -9.78
CA ASP A 275 6.48 -17.19 -11.06
C ASP A 275 5.46 -16.07 -11.34
N LEU A 276 4.17 -16.33 -11.08
CA LEU A 276 3.15 -15.30 -11.19
C LEU A 276 3.33 -14.20 -10.12
N ALA A 277 3.78 -14.57 -8.92
CA ALA A 277 4.12 -13.63 -7.86
C ALA A 277 5.26 -12.69 -8.29
N ALA A 278 6.33 -13.23 -8.90
CA ALA A 278 7.42 -12.44 -9.45
C ALA A 278 6.94 -11.53 -10.61
N ALA A 279 6.11 -12.05 -11.53
CA ALA A 279 5.53 -11.25 -12.61
C ALA A 279 4.64 -10.12 -12.08
N TYR A 280 3.88 -10.35 -11.00
CA TYR A 280 3.05 -9.34 -10.35
C TYR A 280 3.89 -8.20 -9.81
N ILE A 281 4.98 -8.51 -9.10
CA ILE A 281 5.94 -7.52 -8.59
C ILE A 281 6.59 -6.76 -9.75
N ASN A 282 6.99 -7.45 -10.82
CA ASN A 282 7.59 -6.80 -11.99
C ASN A 282 6.62 -5.84 -12.67
N THR A 283 5.34 -6.19 -12.74
CA THR A 283 4.28 -5.31 -13.26
C THR A 283 4.13 -4.07 -12.39
N ALA A 284 4.12 -4.21 -11.06
CA ALA A 284 4.05 -3.08 -10.13
C ALA A 284 5.21 -2.10 -10.28
N LEU A 285 6.39 -2.58 -10.66
CA LEU A 285 7.59 -1.78 -10.90
C LEU A 285 7.72 -1.28 -12.34
N SER A 286 6.80 -1.62 -13.24
CA SER A 286 6.89 -1.17 -14.63
C SER A 286 6.69 0.33 -14.76
N VAL A 287 7.29 0.93 -15.77
CA VAL A 287 7.18 2.37 -16.07
C VAL A 287 5.70 2.74 -16.26
N ASP A 288 4.98 1.96 -17.09
CA ASP A 288 3.60 2.26 -17.44
C ASP A 288 2.66 2.25 -16.23
N VAL A 289 2.81 1.27 -15.33
CA VAL A 289 1.99 1.17 -14.11
C VAL A 289 2.33 2.32 -13.16
N GLN A 290 3.62 2.54 -12.87
CA GLN A 290 4.01 3.59 -11.94
C GLN A 290 3.70 4.99 -12.47
N GLN A 291 3.82 5.24 -13.77
CA GLN A 291 3.46 6.52 -14.38
C GLN A 291 1.96 6.81 -14.25
N GLN A 292 1.10 5.81 -14.44
CA GLN A 292 -0.33 5.98 -14.23
C GLN A 292 -0.67 6.16 -12.74
N MET A 293 -0.01 5.44 -11.83
CA MET A 293 -0.25 5.56 -10.39
C MET A 293 0.26 6.88 -9.79
N THR A 294 1.27 7.54 -10.40
CA THR A 294 1.73 8.86 -9.93
C THR A 294 0.83 10.01 -10.39
N ALA A 295 -0.04 9.78 -11.36
CA ALA A 295 -1.00 10.78 -11.84
C ALA A 295 -2.22 10.90 -10.91
N ALA A 296 -3.01 11.97 -11.13
CA ALA A 296 -4.31 12.11 -10.49
C ALA A 296 -5.23 10.91 -10.83
N PRO A 297 -6.08 10.44 -9.93
CA PRO A 297 -6.32 10.94 -8.58
C PRO A 297 -5.48 10.22 -7.49
N TYR A 298 -4.45 9.43 -7.84
CA TYR A 298 -3.76 8.53 -6.91
C TYR A 298 -2.51 9.14 -6.27
N PHE A 299 -1.70 9.88 -7.04
CA PHE A 299 -0.51 10.61 -6.58
C PHE A 299 0.52 9.75 -5.81
N VAL A 300 0.68 8.50 -6.20
CA VAL A 300 1.65 7.58 -5.60
C VAL A 300 3.06 7.96 -6.04
N ALA A 301 4.00 8.12 -5.11
CA ALA A 301 5.38 8.39 -5.48
C ALA A 301 6.04 7.14 -6.09
N PRO A 302 6.53 7.22 -7.33
CA PRO A 302 7.15 6.10 -8.02
C PRO A 302 8.54 5.82 -7.43
N THR A 303 8.97 4.57 -7.55
CA THR A 303 10.32 4.13 -7.17
C THR A 303 11.18 3.77 -8.39
N ASN A 304 10.59 3.57 -9.55
CA ASN A 304 11.32 3.36 -10.77
C ASN A 304 11.92 4.70 -11.26
N THR A 305 13.25 4.78 -11.35
CA THR A 305 13.99 5.99 -11.73
C THR A 305 13.68 6.50 -13.15
N LYS A 306 13.04 5.68 -13.98
CA LYS A 306 12.60 6.06 -15.33
C LYS A 306 11.23 6.76 -15.34
N VAL A 307 10.56 6.85 -14.18
CA VAL A 307 9.24 7.48 -14.06
C VAL A 307 9.41 8.88 -13.48
N PRO A 308 9.06 9.93 -14.24
CA PRO A 308 9.10 11.29 -13.71
C PRO A 308 8.00 11.48 -12.66
N PHE A 309 8.28 12.32 -11.67
CA PHE A 309 7.27 12.70 -10.70
C PHE A 309 6.20 13.59 -11.33
N GLY A 310 4.93 13.29 -11.06
CA GLY A 310 3.82 14.17 -11.47
C GLY A 310 3.87 15.51 -10.75
N ALA A 311 3.18 16.52 -11.28
CA ALA A 311 3.24 17.92 -10.82
C ALA A 311 3.05 18.09 -9.30
N ALA A 312 2.15 17.31 -8.67
CA ALA A 312 1.91 17.38 -7.23
C ALA A 312 3.13 16.92 -6.39
N LEU A 313 3.84 15.90 -6.86
CA LEU A 313 5.05 15.39 -6.21
C LEU A 313 6.30 16.22 -6.56
N ALA A 314 6.34 16.81 -7.75
CA ALA A 314 7.45 17.64 -8.22
C ALA A 314 7.71 18.87 -7.32
N ALA A 315 6.70 19.34 -6.58
CA ALA A 315 6.85 20.37 -5.57
C ALA A 315 7.65 19.91 -4.33
N ILE A 316 7.86 18.61 -4.17
CA ILE A 316 8.49 17.98 -2.99
C ILE A 316 9.80 17.30 -3.38
N ALA A 317 9.82 16.59 -4.48
CA ALA A 317 10.94 15.83 -5.00
C ALA A 317 10.81 15.71 -6.53
N HIS A 318 11.93 15.68 -7.25
CA HIS A 318 11.93 15.59 -8.71
C HIS A 318 12.10 14.14 -9.21
N SER A 319 12.62 13.29 -8.34
CA SER A 319 12.93 11.90 -8.67
C SER A 319 12.82 10.98 -7.45
N ALA A 320 12.79 9.66 -7.69
CA ALA A 320 12.87 8.66 -6.63
C ALA A 320 14.16 8.78 -5.81
N SER A 321 15.27 9.22 -6.41
CA SER A 321 16.55 9.43 -5.71
C SER A 321 16.48 10.56 -4.69
N ASP A 322 15.68 11.59 -4.92
CA ASP A 322 15.55 12.71 -3.96
C ASP A 322 14.88 12.24 -2.64
N LEU A 323 14.04 11.21 -2.72
CA LEU A 323 13.39 10.62 -1.54
C LEU A 323 14.39 9.98 -0.57
N GLU A 324 15.58 9.63 -1.03
CA GLU A 324 16.64 9.05 -0.19
C GLU A 324 17.09 9.99 0.95
N ASN A 325 16.91 11.31 0.77
CA ASN A 325 17.30 12.33 1.73
C ASN A 325 16.21 12.66 2.77
N PHE A 326 15.04 12.01 2.68
CA PHE A 326 13.94 12.29 3.60
C PHE A 326 14.11 11.53 4.92
N VAL A 327 13.48 12.04 5.97
CA VAL A 327 13.52 11.42 7.31
C VAL A 327 12.90 10.04 7.24
N GLN A 328 13.67 9.04 7.62
CA GLN A 328 13.27 7.65 7.65
C GLN A 328 13.35 7.10 9.08
N VAL A 329 12.66 6.00 9.31
CA VAL A 329 12.64 5.27 10.58
C VAL A 329 13.63 4.11 10.53
N ASP A 330 14.41 3.94 11.57
CA ASP A 330 15.17 2.72 11.84
C ASP A 330 14.22 1.66 12.41
N TRP A 331 13.65 0.87 11.53
CA TRP A 331 12.67 -0.14 11.91
C TRP A 331 13.26 -1.31 12.70
N GLU A 332 14.57 -1.56 12.58
CA GLU A 332 15.24 -2.61 13.36
C GLU A 332 15.29 -2.24 14.86
N LYS A 333 15.46 -0.95 15.16
CA LYS A 333 15.35 -0.42 16.51
C LYS A 333 13.90 -0.30 16.98
N LEU A 334 13.01 0.18 16.11
CA LEU A 334 11.62 0.47 16.49
C LEU A 334 10.79 -0.80 16.73
N ASN A 335 10.89 -1.80 15.85
CA ASN A 335 9.99 -2.96 15.86
C ASN A 335 9.95 -3.71 17.19
N PRO A 336 11.08 -3.96 17.89
CA PRO A 336 11.06 -4.63 19.20
C PRO A 336 10.29 -3.87 20.29
N ARG A 337 10.15 -2.55 20.13
CA ARG A 337 9.48 -1.66 21.11
C ARG A 337 8.08 -1.23 20.69
N ARG A 338 7.68 -1.50 19.46
CA ARG A 338 6.45 -0.99 18.86
C ARG A 338 5.21 -1.29 19.71
N ALA A 339 5.07 -2.51 20.21
CA ALA A 339 3.93 -2.90 21.03
C ALA A 339 3.83 -2.04 22.31
N SER A 340 4.94 -1.81 23.02
CA SER A 340 4.97 -0.98 24.20
C SER A 340 4.61 0.49 23.93
N TYR A 341 5.01 1.02 22.78
CA TYR A 341 4.65 2.37 22.37
C TYR A 341 3.17 2.49 22.01
N ILE A 342 2.60 1.47 21.35
CA ILE A 342 1.15 1.39 21.09
C ILE A 342 0.37 1.39 22.40
N ASP A 343 0.75 0.56 23.36
CA ASP A 343 0.09 0.48 24.68
C ASP A 343 0.18 1.80 25.44
N ARG A 344 1.34 2.45 25.40
CA ARG A 344 1.55 3.77 26.04
C ARG A 344 0.69 4.85 25.41
N PHE A 345 0.62 4.89 24.07
CA PHE A 345 -0.24 5.80 23.33
C PHE A 345 -1.71 5.58 23.70
N ASN A 346 -2.17 4.33 23.66
CA ASN A 346 -3.56 3.99 23.94
C ASN A 346 -3.98 4.39 25.37
N ARG A 347 -3.08 4.28 26.35
CA ARG A 347 -3.34 4.80 27.73
C ARG A 347 -3.43 6.32 27.75
N LEU A 348 -2.58 7.02 26.99
CA LEU A 348 -2.54 8.48 26.99
C LEU A 348 -3.78 9.10 26.33
N VAL A 349 -4.26 8.53 25.21
CA VAL A 349 -5.42 9.10 24.49
C VAL A 349 -6.77 8.73 25.08
N LYS A 350 -6.81 7.77 26.03
CA LYS A 350 -8.01 7.39 26.79
C LYS A 350 -8.14 8.14 28.14
N ALA A 351 -7.05 8.75 28.60
CA ALA A 351 -7.01 9.53 29.85
C ALA A 351 -7.59 10.93 29.66
#